data_c2b063d7eaedd5c08dbe2875ae13d74c
#
_entry.id   c2b063d7eaedd5c08dbe2875ae13d74c
#
_cell.length_a   1.000
_cell.length_b   1.000
_cell.length_c   1.000
_cell.angle_alpha   90.00
_cell.angle_beta   90.00
_cell.angle_gamma   90.00
#
_symmetry.space_group_name_H-M   'P 1'
#
loop_
_entity.id
_entity.type
_entity.pdbx_description
1 polymer ?
#
loop_
_entity_poly.entity_id
_entity_poly.type
_entity_poly.pdbx_seq_one_letter_code
_entity_poly.pdbx_strand_id
1 'polypeptide(L)'
;MNTHRWMSIQFFTFYVTWGIFLPYWTGWLVDVKGVTVAEASLIMSLGLVARGLSTLFVFPYLSGKFSSKGVLNMAGVATLLSILCYIPANSFMSLLVVTLIIHIFYPTLMPALDNAATVLVQNRQLRDYGKSRQWGSIGFIVSGILLTVFTGIYGDNMILWGLLLSVAIAVGLAFMRAPLILSQKPKADQTEKGGWLRLLRIKHFPLVLMIVILLQAAHASYYNYGYLYLQEIEAPKYLIGVIINIAVVAEIAFFAIADRKFGRFSVGSLLAIASLGSTIRWILVFAFPNVVMFSIAQLLHSLSFAMGHYAFMKYLIKFIPSSQGAKAQGLYSAFALSWSTAIFTVFGGYLYEIGPQYAFLGMVVCTIPSMLLALYYRKQEQQTI
;
A
#
# COMPACT_ATOMS: atom_id res chain seq x y z
N MET A 1 21.24 0.93 -21.58
CA MET A 1 20.87 0.00 -20.48
C MET A 1 19.73 -0.87 -20.99
N ASN A 2 19.73 -2.18 -20.70
CA ASN A 2 18.62 -3.07 -21.06
C ASN A 2 17.34 -2.61 -20.35
N THR A 3 16.22 -2.60 -21.07
CA THR A 3 14.89 -2.15 -20.57
C THR A 3 14.45 -2.88 -19.30
N HIS A 4 14.67 -4.19 -19.26
CA HIS A 4 14.36 -5.00 -18.06
C HIS A 4 15.19 -4.53 -16.85
N ARG A 5 16.50 -4.32 -17.01
CA ARG A 5 17.38 -3.83 -15.94
C ARG A 5 16.96 -2.44 -15.46
N TRP A 6 16.60 -1.54 -16.38
CA TRP A 6 16.13 -0.20 -16.03
C TRP A 6 14.86 -0.28 -15.17
N MET A 7 13.87 -1.06 -15.63
CA MET A 7 12.59 -1.19 -14.92
C MET A 7 12.76 -1.85 -13.54
N SER A 8 13.61 -2.88 -13.45
CA SER A 8 13.92 -3.57 -12.19
C SER A 8 14.58 -2.61 -11.18
N ILE A 9 15.51 -1.77 -11.62
CA ILE A 9 16.14 -0.75 -10.76
C ILE A 9 15.10 0.26 -10.26
N GLN A 10 14.20 0.73 -11.14
CA GLN A 10 13.16 1.69 -10.74
C GLN A 10 12.21 1.09 -9.70
N PHE A 11 11.74 -0.16 -9.89
CA PHE A 11 10.93 -0.83 -8.88
C PHE A 11 11.70 -1.05 -7.58
N PHE A 12 12.93 -1.55 -7.65
CA PHE A 12 13.75 -1.80 -6.47
C PHE A 12 13.90 -0.52 -5.64
N THR A 13 14.35 0.57 -6.26
CA THR A 13 14.64 1.83 -5.55
C THR A 13 13.36 2.47 -4.98
N PHE A 14 12.26 2.49 -5.72
CA PHE A 14 10.99 2.96 -5.19
C PHE A 14 10.55 2.16 -3.96
N TYR A 15 10.62 0.83 -4.03
CA TYR A 15 10.19 -0.01 -2.92
C TYR A 15 11.16 -0.02 -1.74
N VAL A 16 12.43 0.30 -1.94
CA VAL A 16 13.34 0.65 -0.84
C VAL A 16 12.79 1.85 -0.05
N THR A 17 12.37 2.90 -0.74
CA THR A 17 11.78 4.07 -0.06
C THR A 17 10.46 3.73 0.62
N TRP A 18 9.62 2.91 -0.03
CA TRP A 18 8.31 2.53 0.48
C TRP A 18 8.41 1.62 1.71
N GLY A 19 9.40 0.73 1.76
CA GLY A 19 9.68 -0.14 2.91
C GLY A 19 10.22 0.59 4.13
N ILE A 20 10.71 1.83 3.95
CA ILE A 20 11.04 2.74 5.06
C ILE A 20 9.78 3.54 5.46
N PHE A 21 9.11 4.15 4.51
CA PHE A 21 8.01 5.07 4.79
C PHE A 21 6.79 4.38 5.40
N LEU A 22 6.30 3.32 4.76
CA LEU A 22 5.01 2.73 5.13
C LEU A 22 4.99 2.18 6.58
N PRO A 23 5.96 1.36 7.04
CA PRO A 23 5.87 0.76 8.38
C PRO A 23 6.44 1.64 9.50
N TYR A 24 7.33 2.60 9.22
CA TYR A 24 8.09 3.28 10.28
C TYR A 24 7.74 4.76 10.45
N TRP A 25 7.03 5.37 9.50
CA TRP A 25 6.85 6.80 9.49
C TRP A 25 6.02 7.34 10.65
N THR A 26 4.95 6.63 11.02
CA THR A 26 4.14 7.00 12.19
C THR A 26 4.97 6.92 13.48
N GLY A 27 5.79 5.86 13.63
CA GLY A 27 6.73 5.75 14.74
C GLY A 27 7.72 6.92 14.78
N TRP A 28 8.29 7.30 13.64
CA TRP A 28 9.19 8.45 13.57
C TRP A 28 8.51 9.76 13.99
N LEU A 29 7.26 9.98 13.62
CA LEU A 29 6.49 11.16 14.07
C LEU A 29 6.35 11.18 15.60
N VAL A 30 6.07 10.03 16.21
CA VAL A 30 5.91 9.92 17.67
C VAL A 30 7.26 10.01 18.37
N ASP A 31 8.21 9.15 18.02
CA ASP A 31 9.47 8.96 18.76
C ASP A 31 10.47 10.10 18.56
N VAL A 32 10.47 10.74 17.36
CA VAL A 32 11.46 11.76 16.99
C VAL A 32 10.87 13.17 17.00
N LYS A 33 9.63 13.32 16.52
CA LYS A 33 8.97 14.65 16.48
C LYS A 33 8.16 14.95 17.75
N GLY A 34 7.94 13.94 18.61
CA GLY A 34 7.31 14.11 19.91
C GLY A 34 5.82 14.41 19.86
N VAL A 35 5.15 14.13 18.73
CA VAL A 35 3.69 14.22 18.65
C VAL A 35 3.04 13.01 19.32
N THR A 36 1.84 13.17 19.86
CA THR A 36 1.07 12.04 20.41
C THR A 36 0.67 11.06 19.31
N VAL A 37 0.31 9.82 19.69
CA VAL A 37 -0.17 8.82 18.73
C VAL A 37 -1.44 9.31 18.04
N ALA A 38 -2.34 9.99 18.75
CA ALA A 38 -3.54 10.60 18.17
C ALA A 38 -3.21 11.66 17.14
N GLU A 39 -2.26 12.57 17.43
CA GLU A 39 -1.80 13.59 16.47
C GLU A 39 -1.13 12.96 15.24
N ALA A 40 -0.24 11.99 15.42
CA ALA A 40 0.38 11.24 14.33
C ALA A 40 -0.67 10.54 13.46
N SER A 41 -1.69 9.95 14.10
CA SER A 41 -2.83 9.31 13.43
C SER A 41 -3.61 10.28 12.55
N LEU A 42 -3.87 11.50 13.06
CA LEU A 42 -4.58 12.53 12.31
C LEU A 42 -3.74 13.03 11.14
N ILE A 43 -2.44 13.27 11.35
CA ILE A 43 -1.48 13.67 10.29
C ILE A 43 -1.47 12.61 9.17
N MET A 44 -1.31 11.34 9.51
CA MET A 44 -1.24 10.25 8.54
C MET A 44 -2.59 10.02 7.85
N SER A 45 -3.69 10.12 8.58
CA SER A 45 -5.04 10.00 8.04
C SER A 45 -5.32 11.06 6.97
N LEU A 46 -5.05 12.32 7.26
CA LEU A 46 -5.23 13.41 6.29
C LEU A 46 -4.27 13.25 5.09
N GLY A 47 -3.06 12.75 5.32
CA GLY A 47 -2.15 12.33 4.25
C GLY A 47 -2.78 11.26 3.35
N LEU A 48 -3.38 10.22 3.92
CA LEU A 48 -4.07 9.17 3.15
C LEU A 48 -5.29 9.71 2.39
N VAL A 49 -5.99 10.72 2.91
CA VAL A 49 -7.04 11.42 2.14
C VAL A 49 -6.43 12.12 0.92
N ALA A 50 -5.34 12.85 1.11
CA ALA A 50 -4.62 13.51 0.01
C ALA A 50 -4.10 12.49 -1.03
N ARG A 51 -3.62 11.31 -0.58
CA ARG A 51 -3.21 10.20 -1.46
C ARG A 51 -4.36 9.72 -2.33
N GLY A 52 -5.56 9.52 -1.75
CA GLY A 52 -6.74 9.10 -2.51
C GLY A 52 -7.11 10.12 -3.59
N LEU A 53 -7.12 11.41 -3.26
CA LEU A 53 -7.34 12.51 -4.22
C LEU A 53 -6.25 12.53 -5.30
N SER A 54 -5.00 12.34 -4.91
CA SER A 54 -3.88 12.29 -5.85
C SER A 54 -4.01 11.14 -6.85
N THR A 55 -4.39 9.96 -6.39
CA THR A 55 -4.58 8.78 -7.25
C THR A 55 -5.72 8.97 -8.25
N LEU A 56 -6.81 9.63 -7.84
CA LEU A 56 -7.99 9.82 -8.69
C LEU A 56 -7.89 11.00 -9.64
N PHE A 57 -7.17 12.05 -9.28
CA PHE A 57 -7.19 13.31 -10.04
C PHE A 57 -5.79 13.74 -10.50
N VAL A 58 -4.79 13.75 -9.59
CA VAL A 58 -3.45 14.30 -9.90
C VAL A 58 -2.71 13.38 -10.86
N PHE A 59 -2.63 12.08 -10.55
CA PHE A 59 -1.93 11.13 -11.40
C PHE A 59 -2.53 11.02 -12.82
N PRO A 60 -3.85 10.86 -13.03
CA PRO A 60 -4.44 10.87 -14.37
C PRO A 60 -4.20 12.17 -15.14
N TYR A 61 -4.27 13.32 -14.45
CA TYR A 61 -3.99 14.62 -15.07
C TYR A 61 -2.52 14.72 -15.54
N LEU A 62 -1.57 14.33 -14.68
CA LEU A 62 -0.14 14.38 -15.00
C LEU A 62 0.21 13.38 -16.12
N SER A 63 -0.30 12.15 -16.04
CA SER A 63 -0.06 11.11 -17.05
C SER A 63 -0.69 11.43 -18.41
N GLY A 64 -1.75 12.24 -18.46
CA GLY A 64 -2.35 12.73 -19.69
C GLY A 64 -1.57 13.87 -20.35
N LYS A 65 -0.79 14.64 -19.58
CA LYS A 65 -0.05 15.80 -20.09
C LYS A 65 1.44 15.54 -20.32
N PHE A 66 2.04 14.71 -19.51
CA PHE A 66 3.49 14.48 -19.49
C PHE A 66 3.83 13.05 -19.89
N SER A 67 5.03 12.85 -20.41
CA SER A 67 5.56 11.53 -20.68
C SER A 67 5.74 10.72 -19.38
N SER A 68 5.71 9.40 -19.45
CA SER A 68 5.89 8.53 -18.26
C SER A 68 7.19 8.86 -17.52
N LYS A 69 8.28 9.11 -18.23
CA LYS A 69 9.56 9.57 -17.65
C LYS A 69 9.40 10.95 -16.98
N GLY A 70 8.68 11.87 -17.62
CA GLY A 70 8.44 13.21 -17.08
C GLY A 70 7.67 13.16 -15.76
N VAL A 71 6.62 12.32 -15.68
CA VAL A 71 5.85 12.13 -14.44
C VAL A 71 6.73 11.55 -13.33
N LEU A 72 7.53 10.51 -13.61
CA LEU A 72 8.43 9.90 -12.64
C LEU A 72 9.45 10.91 -12.10
N ASN A 73 10.11 11.67 -12.96
CA ASN A 73 11.10 12.65 -12.56
C ASN A 73 10.47 13.78 -11.74
N MET A 74 9.35 14.31 -12.18
CA MET A 74 8.67 15.43 -11.51
C MET A 74 8.13 15.02 -10.14
N ALA A 75 7.44 13.88 -10.06
CA ALA A 75 6.94 13.36 -8.79
C ALA A 75 8.10 12.98 -7.85
N GLY A 76 9.18 12.41 -8.36
CA GLY A 76 10.37 12.07 -7.58
C GLY A 76 11.04 13.30 -6.99
N VAL A 77 11.30 14.34 -7.79
CA VAL A 77 11.91 15.60 -7.30
C VAL A 77 10.98 16.27 -6.29
N ALA A 78 9.67 16.37 -6.57
CA ALA A 78 8.72 16.95 -5.64
C ALA A 78 8.67 16.18 -4.31
N THR A 79 8.76 14.85 -4.35
CA THR A 79 8.86 14.00 -3.16
C THR A 79 10.12 14.30 -2.37
N LEU A 80 11.29 14.37 -3.03
CA LEU A 80 12.57 14.66 -2.38
C LEU A 80 12.54 16.03 -1.67
N LEU A 81 12.06 17.06 -2.36
CA LEU A 81 11.93 18.38 -1.79
C LEU A 81 10.95 18.42 -0.61
N SER A 82 9.84 17.67 -0.71
CA SER A 82 8.87 17.57 0.39
C SER A 82 9.45 16.88 1.62
N ILE A 83 10.27 15.82 1.44
CA ILE A 83 10.93 15.15 2.58
C ILE A 83 11.92 16.09 3.28
N LEU A 84 12.67 16.90 2.53
CA LEU A 84 13.57 17.90 3.13
C LEU A 84 12.82 18.89 4.04
N CYS A 85 11.56 19.22 3.73
CA CYS A 85 10.73 20.08 4.56
C CYS A 85 10.39 19.50 5.94
N TYR A 86 10.54 18.18 6.15
CA TYR A 86 10.39 17.60 7.49
C TYR A 86 11.52 17.95 8.45
N ILE A 87 12.70 18.31 7.95
CA ILE A 87 13.84 18.67 8.80
C ILE A 87 13.47 19.84 9.75
N PRO A 88 13.00 21.01 9.25
CA PRO A 88 12.61 22.13 10.10
C PRO A 88 11.21 21.99 10.71
N ALA A 89 10.37 21.04 10.26
CA ALA A 89 9.00 20.89 10.75
C ALA A 89 8.99 20.24 12.14
N ASN A 90 8.55 21.00 13.16
CA ASN A 90 8.50 20.55 14.56
C ASN A 90 7.16 20.83 15.25
N SER A 91 6.20 21.46 14.57
CA SER A 91 4.84 21.66 15.08
C SER A 91 3.85 20.74 14.37
N PHE A 92 2.75 20.41 15.04
CA PHE A 92 1.66 19.65 14.45
C PHE A 92 1.26 20.19 13.06
N MET A 93 1.04 21.50 12.95
CA MET A 93 0.61 22.11 11.69
C MET A 93 1.67 22.01 10.58
N SER A 94 2.95 22.22 10.91
CA SER A 94 4.03 22.10 9.91
C SER A 94 4.19 20.65 9.44
N LEU A 95 4.14 19.67 10.35
CA LEU A 95 4.18 18.25 10.03
C LEU A 95 2.97 17.83 9.17
N LEU A 96 1.78 18.33 9.51
CA LEU A 96 0.57 18.07 8.73
C LEU A 96 0.70 18.60 7.29
N VAL A 97 1.09 19.87 7.14
CA VAL A 97 1.23 20.48 5.80
C VAL A 97 2.25 19.72 4.94
N VAL A 98 3.41 19.38 5.50
CA VAL A 98 4.43 18.60 4.79
C VAL A 98 3.89 17.20 4.43
N THR A 99 3.16 16.55 5.35
CA THR A 99 2.55 15.24 5.09
C THR A 99 1.51 15.30 3.97
N LEU A 100 0.69 16.34 3.91
CA LEU A 100 -0.25 16.53 2.81
C LEU A 100 0.47 16.67 1.46
N ILE A 101 1.52 17.46 1.41
CA ILE A 101 2.30 17.67 0.18
C ILE A 101 2.97 16.37 -0.29
N ILE A 102 3.62 15.64 0.61
CA ILE A 102 4.28 14.38 0.25
C ILE A 102 3.25 13.34 -0.24
N HIS A 103 2.07 13.28 0.36
CA HIS A 103 1.03 12.34 -0.05
C HIS A 103 0.35 12.69 -1.39
N ILE A 104 0.60 13.89 -1.94
CA ILE A 104 0.19 14.23 -3.31
C ILE A 104 1.18 13.65 -4.32
N PHE A 105 2.49 13.75 -4.07
CA PHE A 105 3.51 13.39 -5.06
C PHE A 105 4.09 11.99 -4.89
N TYR A 106 4.40 11.58 -3.67
CA TYR A 106 5.07 10.32 -3.41
C TYR A 106 4.26 9.09 -3.85
N PRO A 107 2.95 8.98 -3.52
CA PRO A 107 2.17 7.83 -3.97
C PRO A 107 1.93 7.78 -5.48
N THR A 108 2.08 8.89 -6.20
CA THR A 108 1.97 8.89 -7.67
C THR A 108 3.10 8.14 -8.36
N LEU A 109 4.24 7.95 -7.68
CA LEU A 109 5.37 7.20 -8.24
C LEU A 109 5.01 5.74 -8.53
N MET A 110 4.20 5.11 -7.68
CA MET A 110 3.80 3.71 -7.87
C MET A 110 2.99 3.50 -9.16
N PRO A 111 1.83 4.16 -9.37
CA PRO A 111 1.09 4.02 -10.61
C PRO A 111 1.86 4.57 -11.84
N ALA A 112 2.78 5.51 -11.65
CA ALA A 112 3.65 5.97 -12.74
C ALA A 112 4.65 4.90 -13.19
N LEU A 113 5.21 4.13 -12.26
CA LEU A 113 6.08 2.98 -12.56
C LEU A 113 5.30 1.86 -13.26
N ASP A 114 4.09 1.55 -12.77
CA ASP A 114 3.24 0.52 -13.36
C ASP A 114 2.78 0.94 -14.78
N ASN A 115 2.46 2.22 -14.98
CA ASN A 115 2.15 2.77 -16.31
C ASN A 115 3.37 2.68 -17.24
N ALA A 116 4.57 3.07 -16.77
CA ALA A 116 5.79 2.95 -17.56
C ALA A 116 6.07 1.50 -17.98
N ALA A 117 5.92 0.55 -17.06
CA ALA A 117 6.06 -0.87 -17.34
C ALA A 117 5.02 -1.35 -18.36
N THR A 118 3.76 -0.93 -18.23
CA THR A 118 2.69 -1.25 -19.17
C THR A 118 3.00 -0.75 -20.59
N VAL A 119 3.45 0.49 -20.72
CA VAL A 119 3.89 1.06 -22.01
C VAL A 119 5.02 0.23 -22.63
N LEU A 120 6.00 -0.20 -21.84
CA LEU A 120 7.11 -1.03 -22.31
C LEU A 120 6.65 -2.43 -22.75
N VAL A 121 5.70 -3.04 -22.04
CA VAL A 121 5.11 -4.35 -22.40
C VAL A 121 4.34 -4.24 -23.70
N GLN A 122 3.46 -3.25 -23.82
CA GLN A 122 2.64 -3.02 -25.02
C GLN A 122 3.49 -2.80 -26.27
N ASN A 123 4.65 -2.16 -26.11
CA ASN A 123 5.61 -1.94 -27.20
C ASN A 123 6.66 -3.06 -27.35
N ARG A 124 6.44 -4.22 -26.72
CA ARG A 124 7.31 -5.40 -26.77
C ARG A 124 8.77 -5.15 -26.35
N GLN A 125 9.03 -4.08 -25.59
CA GLN A 125 10.34 -3.74 -25.06
C GLN A 125 10.62 -4.36 -23.68
N LEU A 126 9.57 -4.78 -22.97
CA LEU A 126 9.63 -5.52 -21.72
C LEU A 126 8.85 -6.84 -21.88
N ARG A 127 9.54 -7.98 -21.80
CA ARG A 127 8.93 -9.30 -21.99
C ARG A 127 8.15 -9.79 -20.77
N ASP A 128 8.64 -9.46 -19.59
CA ASP A 128 8.14 -10.00 -18.33
C ASP A 128 8.08 -8.88 -17.29
N TYR A 129 6.87 -8.35 -17.11
CA TYR A 129 6.56 -7.37 -16.07
C TYR A 129 6.84 -7.94 -14.67
N GLY A 130 6.39 -9.18 -14.41
CA GLY A 130 6.51 -9.80 -13.09
C GLY A 130 7.93 -9.92 -12.61
N LYS A 131 8.87 -10.28 -13.51
CA LYS A 131 10.31 -10.34 -13.17
C LYS A 131 10.92 -8.99 -12.84
N SER A 132 10.44 -7.91 -13.42
CA SER A 132 10.90 -6.57 -13.03
C SER A 132 10.25 -6.13 -11.73
N ARG A 133 8.95 -6.42 -11.53
CA ARG A 133 8.16 -6.02 -10.38
C ARG A 133 8.59 -6.72 -9.08
N GLN A 134 9.05 -7.97 -9.15
CA GLN A 134 9.54 -8.72 -7.98
C GLN A 134 10.74 -8.04 -7.30
N TRP A 135 11.57 -7.27 -8.03
CA TRP A 135 12.64 -6.48 -7.44
C TRP A 135 12.13 -5.43 -6.45
N GLY A 136 10.88 -5.00 -6.61
CA GLY A 136 10.22 -4.16 -5.62
C GLY A 136 10.07 -4.85 -4.26
N SER A 137 9.56 -6.09 -4.24
CA SER A 137 9.44 -6.85 -2.98
C SER A 137 10.79 -7.06 -2.31
N ILE A 138 11.84 -7.35 -3.09
CA ILE A 138 13.21 -7.46 -2.58
C ILE A 138 13.67 -6.12 -1.98
N GLY A 139 13.42 -4.99 -2.67
CA GLY A 139 13.77 -3.66 -2.18
C GLY A 139 13.08 -3.32 -0.86
N PHE A 140 11.78 -3.65 -0.75
CA PHE A 140 11.00 -3.45 0.48
C PHE A 140 11.58 -4.25 1.67
N ILE A 141 11.86 -5.54 1.46
CA ILE A 141 12.41 -6.41 2.51
C ILE A 141 13.80 -5.93 2.94
N VAL A 142 14.68 -5.67 1.98
CA VAL A 142 16.05 -5.23 2.25
C VAL A 142 16.07 -3.92 3.04
N SER A 143 15.26 -2.94 2.64
CA SER A 143 15.22 -1.63 3.33
C SER A 143 14.69 -1.75 4.75
N GLY A 144 13.62 -2.54 4.98
CA GLY A 144 13.08 -2.74 6.31
C GLY A 144 14.05 -3.40 7.27
N ILE A 145 14.81 -4.41 6.80
CA ILE A 145 15.83 -5.08 7.63
C ILE A 145 17.01 -4.14 7.89
N LEU A 146 17.56 -3.49 6.86
CA LEU A 146 18.69 -2.58 7.03
C LEU A 146 18.32 -1.41 7.94
N LEU A 147 17.14 -0.83 7.77
CA LEU A 147 16.70 0.29 8.58
C LEU A 147 16.69 -0.06 10.07
N THR A 148 16.14 -1.23 10.45
CA THR A 148 16.07 -1.60 11.87
C THR A 148 17.43 -1.92 12.48
N VAL A 149 18.41 -2.35 11.70
CA VAL A 149 19.80 -2.41 12.17
C VAL A 149 20.34 -1.01 12.45
N PHE A 150 20.14 -0.05 11.54
CA PHE A 150 20.61 1.31 11.72
C PHE A 150 19.87 2.04 12.85
N THR A 151 18.56 1.90 12.97
CA THR A 151 17.80 2.49 14.08
C THR A 151 18.18 1.87 15.42
N GLY A 152 18.51 0.58 15.46
CA GLY A 152 19.00 -0.09 16.67
C GLY A 152 20.35 0.44 17.16
N ILE A 153 21.22 0.90 16.24
CA ILE A 153 22.57 1.41 16.56
C ILE A 153 22.56 2.92 16.79
N TYR A 154 21.87 3.67 15.93
CA TYR A 154 21.97 5.15 15.85
C TYR A 154 20.67 5.88 16.23
N GLY A 155 19.61 5.13 16.62
CA GLY A 155 18.31 5.68 16.99
C GLY A 155 17.39 5.99 15.83
N ASP A 156 16.15 6.34 16.15
CA ASP A 156 15.03 6.44 15.20
C ASP A 156 15.13 7.63 14.23
N ASN A 157 16.07 8.56 14.46
CA ASN A 157 16.42 9.60 13.47
C ASN A 157 16.87 9.00 12.13
N MET A 158 17.40 7.77 12.13
CA MET A 158 17.82 7.07 10.91
C MET A 158 16.65 6.79 9.95
N ILE A 159 15.41 6.83 10.42
CA ILE A 159 14.22 6.67 9.57
C ILE A 159 14.13 7.83 8.56
N LEU A 160 14.27 9.09 9.00
CA LEU A 160 14.28 10.24 8.11
C LEU A 160 15.49 10.23 7.16
N TRP A 161 16.69 10.00 7.71
CA TRP A 161 17.91 10.04 6.91
C TRP A 161 17.97 8.89 5.90
N GLY A 162 17.51 7.68 6.29
CA GLY A 162 17.38 6.55 5.40
C GLY A 162 16.38 6.79 4.28
N LEU A 163 15.22 7.39 4.59
CA LEU A 163 14.23 7.76 3.60
C LEU A 163 14.79 8.82 2.64
N LEU A 164 15.42 9.88 3.16
CA LEU A 164 16.00 10.96 2.36
C LEU A 164 17.06 10.42 1.40
N LEU A 165 18.00 9.63 1.89
CA LEU A 165 19.05 9.02 1.08
C LEU A 165 18.47 8.11 0.01
N SER A 166 17.53 7.25 0.37
CA SER A 166 16.91 6.30 -0.57
C SER A 166 16.10 7.01 -1.66
N VAL A 167 15.35 8.07 -1.31
CA VAL A 167 14.63 8.88 -2.31
C VAL A 167 15.59 9.67 -3.18
N ALA A 168 16.67 10.23 -2.64
CA ALA A 168 17.70 10.91 -3.43
C ALA A 168 18.35 9.95 -4.47
N ILE A 169 18.67 8.72 -4.06
CA ILE A 169 19.18 7.68 -4.96
C ILE A 169 18.12 7.32 -6.02
N ALA A 170 16.86 7.11 -5.62
CA ALA A 170 15.79 6.76 -6.55
C ALA A 170 15.59 7.87 -7.60
N VAL A 171 15.58 9.14 -7.18
CA VAL A 171 15.49 10.31 -8.07
C VAL A 171 16.70 10.37 -9.00
N GLY A 172 17.92 10.24 -8.48
CA GLY A 172 19.14 10.22 -9.30
C GLY A 172 19.10 9.14 -10.38
N LEU A 173 18.65 7.94 -10.03
CA LEU A 173 18.53 6.82 -10.97
C LEU A 173 17.34 6.99 -11.95
N ALA A 174 16.28 7.73 -11.59
CA ALA A 174 15.19 8.06 -12.51
C ALA A 174 15.64 9.00 -13.64
N PHE A 175 16.65 9.86 -13.39
CA PHE A 175 17.25 10.69 -14.45
C PHE A 175 18.16 9.92 -15.42
N MET A 176 18.55 8.69 -15.12
CA MET A 176 19.32 7.88 -16.05
C MET A 176 18.59 7.70 -17.40
N ARG A 177 19.34 7.31 -18.45
CA ARG A 177 18.81 7.08 -19.78
C ARG A 177 17.71 6.00 -19.76
N ALA A 178 16.47 6.43 -19.82
CA ALA A 178 15.30 5.58 -19.96
C ALA A 178 15.09 5.14 -21.43
N PRO A 179 14.33 4.07 -21.68
CA PRO A 179 13.85 3.74 -23.02
C PRO A 179 13.14 4.93 -23.66
N LEU A 180 13.48 5.24 -24.92
CA LEU A 180 13.02 6.45 -25.64
C LEU A 180 11.49 6.59 -25.65
N ILE A 181 10.78 5.48 -25.74
CA ILE A 181 9.30 5.48 -25.77
C ILE A 181 8.69 6.11 -24.51
N LEU A 182 9.34 5.98 -23.35
CA LEU A 182 8.87 6.58 -22.09
C LEU A 182 9.05 8.11 -22.06
N SER A 183 9.82 8.67 -22.96
CA SER A 183 10.00 10.12 -23.12
C SER A 183 8.99 10.72 -24.10
N GLN A 184 8.23 9.90 -24.81
CA GLN A 184 7.19 10.36 -25.71
C GLN A 184 5.94 10.79 -24.90
N LYS A 185 5.31 11.88 -25.34
CA LYS A 185 4.02 12.28 -24.75
C LYS A 185 2.95 11.23 -25.09
N PRO A 186 2.02 10.98 -24.16
CA PRO A 186 0.89 10.09 -24.45
C PRO A 186 0.14 10.61 -25.67
N LYS A 187 -0.18 9.72 -26.59
CA LYS A 187 -1.17 10.04 -27.62
C LYS A 187 -2.49 10.30 -26.91
N ALA A 188 -3.21 11.37 -27.30
CA ALA A 188 -4.51 11.66 -26.73
C ALA A 188 -5.40 10.42 -26.92
N ASP A 189 -5.50 9.62 -25.88
CA ASP A 189 -6.36 8.46 -25.88
C ASP A 189 -7.79 8.97 -25.76
N GLN A 190 -8.67 8.47 -26.60
CA GLN A 190 -10.10 8.71 -26.47
C GLN A 190 -10.54 7.96 -25.21
N THR A 191 -10.30 8.58 -24.04
CA THR A 191 -10.86 8.07 -22.78
C THR A 191 -12.37 8.00 -22.99
N GLU A 192 -12.88 6.77 -23.06
CA GLU A 192 -14.32 6.55 -23.08
C GLU A 192 -14.99 7.44 -22.03
N LYS A 193 -15.94 8.27 -22.48
CA LYS A 193 -16.75 9.18 -21.66
C LYS A 193 -17.75 8.42 -20.76
N GLY A 194 -17.29 7.40 -20.04
CA GLY A 194 -18.08 6.63 -19.08
C GLY A 194 -17.61 6.94 -17.67
N GLY A 195 -18.39 7.72 -16.92
CA GLY A 195 -18.09 8.07 -15.54
C GLY A 195 -18.06 6.84 -14.61
N TRP A 196 -17.48 6.99 -13.42
CA TRP A 196 -17.41 5.96 -12.35
C TRP A 196 -18.78 5.39 -11.97
N LEU A 197 -19.85 6.17 -12.14
CA LEU A 197 -21.23 5.75 -11.91
C LEU A 197 -21.65 4.53 -12.75
N ARG A 198 -21.03 4.33 -13.93
CA ARG A 198 -21.31 3.16 -14.75
C ARG A 198 -20.79 1.87 -14.10
N LEU A 199 -19.62 1.93 -13.43
CA LEU A 199 -19.10 0.79 -12.68
C LEU A 199 -20.00 0.39 -11.50
N LEU A 200 -20.56 1.38 -10.79
CA LEU A 200 -21.47 1.12 -9.68
C LEU A 200 -22.78 0.44 -10.10
N ARG A 201 -23.13 0.48 -11.39
CA ARG A 201 -24.29 -0.23 -11.96
C ARG A 201 -24.00 -1.66 -12.39
N ILE A 202 -22.73 -2.08 -12.40
CA ILE A 202 -22.37 -3.47 -12.70
C ILE A 202 -22.82 -4.35 -11.53
N LYS A 203 -23.51 -5.46 -11.86
CA LYS A 203 -24.06 -6.40 -10.87
C LYS A 203 -22.97 -6.82 -9.86
N HIS A 204 -23.26 -6.64 -8.59
CA HIS A 204 -22.40 -6.98 -7.46
C HIS A 204 -21.10 -6.17 -7.31
N PHE A 205 -20.72 -5.29 -8.23
CA PHE A 205 -19.49 -4.50 -8.10
C PHE A 205 -19.46 -3.64 -6.82
N PRO A 206 -20.54 -2.89 -6.45
CA PRO A 206 -20.54 -2.12 -5.21
C PRO A 206 -20.39 -3.00 -3.97
N LEU A 207 -21.02 -4.19 -3.98
CA LEU A 207 -20.95 -5.13 -2.86
C LEU A 207 -19.52 -5.68 -2.70
N VAL A 208 -18.91 -6.16 -3.78
CA VAL A 208 -17.53 -6.67 -3.75
C VAL A 208 -16.54 -5.57 -3.39
N LEU A 209 -16.73 -4.36 -3.92
CA LEU A 209 -15.92 -3.20 -3.56
C LEU A 209 -16.05 -2.86 -2.07
N MET A 210 -17.26 -2.89 -1.49
CA MET A 210 -17.48 -2.66 -0.06
C MET A 210 -16.76 -3.71 0.80
N ILE A 211 -16.84 -4.98 0.43
CA ILE A 211 -16.14 -6.08 1.15
C ILE A 211 -14.63 -5.81 1.20
N VAL A 212 -14.02 -5.47 0.07
CA VAL A 212 -12.57 -5.22 0.05
C VAL A 212 -12.19 -3.87 0.69
N ILE A 213 -13.08 -2.87 0.68
CA ILE A 213 -12.90 -1.63 1.45
C ILE A 213 -12.75 -1.97 2.94
N LEU A 214 -13.67 -2.75 3.48
CA LEU A 214 -13.64 -3.17 4.88
C LEU A 214 -12.42 -4.04 5.21
N LEU A 215 -12.05 -4.96 4.33
CA LEU A 215 -10.85 -5.80 4.49
C LEU A 215 -9.57 -4.95 4.52
N GLN A 216 -9.45 -3.96 3.65
CA GLN A 216 -8.26 -3.10 3.62
C GLN A 216 -8.24 -2.12 4.80
N ALA A 217 -9.39 -1.57 5.17
CA ALA A 217 -9.53 -0.74 6.37
C ALA A 217 -9.02 -1.44 7.63
N ALA A 218 -9.27 -2.75 7.76
CA ALA A 218 -8.80 -3.57 8.87
C ALA A 218 -7.27 -3.68 9.00
N HIS A 219 -6.50 -3.22 8.02
CA HIS A 219 -5.04 -3.16 8.10
C HIS A 219 -4.50 -1.81 8.60
N ALA A 220 -5.37 -0.82 8.85
CA ALA A 220 -4.96 0.53 9.22
C ALA A 220 -4.06 0.56 10.46
N SER A 221 -4.43 -0.14 11.53
CA SER A 221 -3.63 -0.22 12.76
C SER A 221 -2.28 -0.89 12.53
N TYR A 222 -2.23 -1.94 11.73
CA TYR A 222 -0.98 -2.61 11.40
C TYR A 222 0.00 -1.70 10.66
N TYR A 223 -0.45 -1.00 9.64
CA TYR A 223 0.41 -0.12 8.84
C TYR A 223 0.91 1.10 9.61
N ASN A 224 0.12 1.62 10.54
CA ASN A 224 0.48 2.84 11.26
C ASN A 224 1.10 2.58 12.64
N TYR A 225 0.68 1.52 13.33
CA TYR A 225 1.10 1.27 14.72
C TYR A 225 1.89 -0.02 14.90
N GLY A 226 2.08 -0.83 13.86
CA GLY A 226 2.77 -2.10 13.97
C GLY A 226 4.22 -1.96 14.47
N TYR A 227 4.93 -0.90 14.05
CA TYR A 227 6.26 -0.57 14.55
C TYR A 227 6.24 -0.17 16.03
N LEU A 228 5.38 0.78 16.40
CA LEU A 228 5.21 1.25 17.78
C LEU A 228 4.79 0.08 18.70
N TYR A 229 3.84 -0.73 18.25
CA TYR A 229 3.38 -1.89 19.01
C TYR A 229 4.50 -2.91 19.26
N LEU A 230 5.36 -3.15 18.30
CA LEU A 230 6.52 -4.04 18.48
C LEU A 230 7.50 -3.47 19.50
N GLN A 231 7.64 -2.15 19.60
CA GLN A 231 8.44 -1.51 20.67
C GLN A 231 7.76 -1.70 22.03
N GLU A 232 6.45 -1.49 22.14
CA GLU A 232 5.67 -1.66 23.38
C GLU A 232 5.72 -3.10 23.94
N ILE A 233 5.72 -4.11 23.07
CA ILE A 233 5.88 -5.51 23.47
C ILE A 233 7.33 -5.95 23.57
N GLU A 234 8.26 -4.99 23.67
CA GLU A 234 9.69 -5.17 23.89
C GLU A 234 10.41 -6.04 22.83
N ALA A 235 9.97 -5.94 21.57
CA ALA A 235 10.67 -6.62 20.48
C ALA A 235 12.08 -6.03 20.31
N PRO A 236 13.14 -6.86 20.19
CA PRO A 236 14.48 -6.36 19.92
C PRO A 236 14.49 -5.49 18.64
N LYS A 237 14.96 -4.24 18.73
CA LYS A 237 14.88 -3.26 17.64
C LYS A 237 15.40 -3.81 16.30
N TYR A 238 16.52 -4.55 16.32
CA TYR A 238 17.11 -5.15 15.11
C TYR A 238 16.27 -6.27 14.49
N LEU A 239 15.30 -6.86 15.22
CA LEU A 239 14.38 -7.88 14.69
C LEU A 239 13.06 -7.29 14.16
N ILE A 240 12.71 -6.06 14.49
CA ILE A 240 11.42 -5.47 14.08
C ILE A 240 11.25 -5.52 12.57
N GLY A 241 12.28 -5.18 11.78
CA GLY A 241 12.24 -5.27 10.32
C GLY A 241 12.04 -6.69 9.81
N VAL A 242 12.65 -7.67 10.45
CA VAL A 242 12.45 -9.08 10.11
C VAL A 242 11.01 -9.48 10.38
N ILE A 243 10.46 -9.14 11.56
CA ILE A 243 9.10 -9.49 11.98
C ILE A 243 8.06 -8.87 11.02
N ILE A 244 8.21 -7.59 10.69
CA ILE A 244 7.32 -6.92 9.73
C ILE A 244 7.39 -7.60 8.35
N ASN A 245 8.58 -7.97 7.90
CA ASN A 245 8.79 -8.60 6.59
C ASN A 245 8.29 -10.05 6.49
N ILE A 246 8.01 -10.75 7.60
CA ILE A 246 7.31 -12.05 7.56
C ILE A 246 6.01 -11.92 6.77
N ALA A 247 5.25 -10.84 6.95
CA ALA A 247 4.02 -10.58 6.22
C ALA A 247 4.25 -10.51 4.69
N VAL A 248 5.30 -9.81 4.27
CA VAL A 248 5.64 -9.66 2.83
C VAL A 248 6.09 -10.99 2.23
N VAL A 249 6.89 -11.77 2.96
CA VAL A 249 7.31 -13.12 2.52
C VAL A 249 6.10 -14.06 2.40
N ALA A 250 5.19 -14.02 3.36
CA ALA A 250 3.94 -14.81 3.32
C ALA A 250 3.05 -14.41 2.14
N GLU A 251 2.98 -13.12 1.80
CA GLU A 251 2.27 -12.61 0.63
C GLU A 251 2.89 -13.12 -0.68
N ILE A 252 4.21 -13.05 -0.82
CA ILE A 252 4.93 -13.56 -1.99
C ILE A 252 4.68 -15.06 -2.16
N ALA A 253 4.78 -15.83 -1.08
CA ALA A 253 4.53 -17.26 -1.09
C ALA A 253 3.08 -17.58 -1.51
N PHE A 254 2.10 -16.80 -1.01
CA PHE A 254 0.71 -16.93 -1.41
C PHE A 254 0.53 -16.72 -2.91
N PHE A 255 1.03 -15.59 -3.47
CA PHE A 255 0.86 -15.30 -4.89
C PHE A 255 1.54 -16.33 -5.80
N ALA A 256 2.65 -16.93 -5.37
CA ALA A 256 3.33 -17.99 -6.11
C ALA A 256 2.48 -19.26 -6.32
N ILE A 257 1.49 -19.50 -5.46
CA ILE A 257 0.64 -20.68 -5.50
C ILE A 257 -0.85 -20.36 -5.73
N ALA A 258 -1.23 -19.08 -5.75
CA ALA A 258 -2.61 -18.62 -5.73
C ALA A 258 -3.46 -19.24 -6.83
N ASP A 259 -3.06 -19.14 -8.09
CA ASP A 259 -3.82 -19.67 -9.23
C ASP A 259 -3.95 -21.19 -9.17
N ARG A 260 -2.87 -21.90 -8.79
CA ARG A 260 -2.86 -23.36 -8.74
C ARG A 260 -3.74 -23.92 -7.62
N LYS A 261 -3.71 -23.27 -6.44
CA LYS A 261 -4.42 -23.78 -5.24
C LYS A 261 -5.81 -23.18 -5.09
N PHE A 262 -5.97 -21.91 -5.40
CA PHE A 262 -7.19 -21.14 -5.13
C PHE A 262 -7.94 -20.69 -6.40
N GLY A 263 -7.40 -20.96 -7.59
CA GLY A 263 -8.01 -20.59 -8.86
C GLY A 263 -9.41 -21.15 -9.09
N ARG A 264 -9.75 -22.29 -8.46
CA ARG A 264 -11.08 -22.92 -8.56
C ARG A 264 -12.11 -22.38 -7.55
N PHE A 265 -11.68 -21.68 -6.52
CA PHE A 265 -12.59 -21.12 -5.52
C PHE A 265 -13.39 -19.96 -6.09
N SER A 266 -14.65 -19.82 -5.68
CA SER A 266 -15.48 -18.67 -6.03
C SER A 266 -14.94 -17.40 -5.36
N VAL A 267 -15.22 -16.23 -5.95
CA VAL A 267 -14.78 -14.94 -5.40
C VAL A 267 -15.35 -14.73 -3.98
N GLY A 268 -16.63 -15.06 -3.78
CA GLY A 268 -17.27 -14.96 -2.46
C GLY A 268 -16.62 -15.86 -1.41
N SER A 269 -16.20 -17.08 -1.79
CA SER A 269 -15.48 -17.98 -0.87
C SER A 269 -14.13 -17.43 -0.48
N LEU A 270 -13.37 -16.90 -1.42
CA LEU A 270 -12.05 -16.28 -1.16
C LEU A 270 -12.17 -15.07 -0.24
N LEU A 271 -13.15 -14.20 -0.48
CA LEU A 271 -13.41 -13.03 0.36
C LEU A 271 -13.83 -13.42 1.78
N ALA A 272 -14.66 -14.46 1.93
CA ALA A 272 -15.06 -14.96 3.24
C ALA A 272 -13.87 -15.55 4.03
N ILE A 273 -13.00 -16.33 3.38
CA ILE A 273 -11.78 -16.86 3.99
C ILE A 273 -10.83 -15.71 4.38
N ALA A 274 -10.68 -14.71 3.51
CA ALA A 274 -9.84 -13.54 3.79
C ALA A 274 -10.35 -12.76 5.01
N SER A 275 -11.66 -12.55 5.11
CA SER A 275 -12.29 -11.86 6.24
C SER A 275 -12.14 -12.65 7.54
N LEU A 276 -12.33 -13.97 7.50
CA LEU A 276 -12.12 -14.85 8.65
C LEU A 276 -10.65 -14.83 9.10
N GLY A 277 -9.72 -14.98 8.16
CA GLY A 277 -8.28 -14.92 8.46
C GLY A 277 -7.87 -13.59 9.07
N SER A 278 -8.45 -12.48 8.59
CA SER A 278 -8.22 -11.15 9.15
C SER A 278 -8.79 -11.02 10.57
N THR A 279 -10.00 -11.54 10.82
CA THR A 279 -10.62 -11.55 12.16
C THR A 279 -9.76 -12.33 13.15
N ILE A 280 -9.36 -13.56 12.78
CA ILE A 280 -8.49 -14.39 13.63
C ILE A 280 -7.17 -13.67 13.91
N ARG A 281 -6.55 -13.08 12.89
CA ARG A 281 -5.30 -12.33 13.03
C ARG A 281 -5.37 -11.27 14.10
N TRP A 282 -6.37 -10.42 14.07
CA TRP A 282 -6.49 -9.31 15.01
C TRP A 282 -6.89 -9.74 16.42
N ILE A 283 -7.70 -10.77 16.55
CA ILE A 283 -8.01 -11.38 17.85
C ILE A 283 -6.76 -11.99 18.48
N LEU A 284 -5.91 -12.67 17.70
CA LEU A 284 -4.67 -13.26 18.21
C LEU A 284 -3.68 -12.19 18.70
N VAL A 285 -3.52 -11.10 17.95
CA VAL A 285 -2.65 -9.98 18.36
C VAL A 285 -3.16 -9.32 19.64
N PHE A 286 -4.47 -9.20 19.80
CA PHE A 286 -5.09 -8.66 21.02
C PHE A 286 -4.94 -9.59 22.22
N ALA A 287 -5.29 -10.87 22.04
CA ALA A 287 -5.35 -11.83 23.13
C ALA A 287 -3.96 -12.25 23.66
N PHE A 288 -2.93 -12.17 22.82
CA PHE A 288 -1.57 -12.58 23.14
C PHE A 288 -0.55 -11.48 22.78
N PRO A 289 -0.45 -10.42 23.61
CA PRO A 289 0.39 -9.26 23.32
C PRO A 289 1.88 -9.59 23.55
N ASN A 290 2.47 -10.36 22.65
CA ASN A 290 3.88 -10.72 22.69
C ASN A 290 4.46 -10.89 21.28
N VAL A 291 5.80 -10.81 21.18
CA VAL A 291 6.55 -10.82 19.92
C VAL A 291 6.31 -12.10 19.11
N VAL A 292 6.22 -13.25 19.78
CA VAL A 292 6.04 -14.55 19.09
C VAL A 292 4.69 -14.60 18.40
N MET A 293 3.61 -14.26 19.12
CA MET A 293 2.26 -14.27 18.55
C MET A 293 2.09 -13.22 17.46
N PHE A 294 2.67 -12.02 17.65
CA PHE A 294 2.67 -11.01 16.59
C PHE A 294 3.38 -11.52 15.33
N SER A 295 4.51 -12.20 15.47
CA SER A 295 5.25 -12.81 14.36
C SER A 295 4.44 -13.90 13.64
N ILE A 296 3.75 -14.77 14.39
CA ILE A 296 2.85 -15.79 13.84
C ILE A 296 1.68 -15.11 13.09
N ALA A 297 1.11 -14.06 13.67
CA ALA A 297 0.04 -13.29 13.05
C ALA A 297 0.45 -12.63 11.72
N GLN A 298 1.76 -12.37 11.49
CA GLN A 298 2.23 -11.89 10.18
C GLN A 298 2.02 -12.92 9.07
N LEU A 299 2.06 -14.21 9.33
CA LEU A 299 1.78 -15.25 8.32
C LEU A 299 0.33 -15.16 7.83
N LEU A 300 -0.61 -14.75 8.70
CA LEU A 300 -2.01 -14.55 8.34
C LEU A 300 -2.23 -13.32 7.44
N HIS A 301 -1.19 -12.49 7.21
CA HIS A 301 -1.25 -11.40 6.22
C HIS A 301 -1.52 -11.94 4.80
N SER A 302 -1.00 -13.11 4.49
CA SER A 302 -1.29 -13.79 3.22
C SER A 302 -2.77 -14.09 3.02
N LEU A 303 -3.50 -14.41 4.09
CA LEU A 303 -4.96 -14.59 4.03
C LEU A 303 -5.68 -13.24 4.07
N SER A 304 -5.36 -12.39 5.04
CA SER A 304 -6.10 -11.14 5.27
C SER A 304 -5.93 -10.13 4.12
N PHE A 305 -4.72 -9.96 3.58
CA PHE A 305 -4.41 -9.02 2.51
C PHE A 305 -4.34 -9.69 1.13
N ALA A 306 -3.40 -10.65 0.95
CA ALA A 306 -3.11 -11.15 -0.38
C ALA A 306 -4.28 -11.92 -1.00
N MET A 307 -4.98 -12.76 -0.23
CA MET A 307 -6.17 -13.47 -0.71
C MET A 307 -7.33 -12.52 -1.02
N GLY A 308 -7.55 -11.48 -0.19
CA GLY A 308 -8.57 -10.45 -0.45
C GLY A 308 -8.29 -9.68 -1.74
N HIS A 309 -7.04 -9.27 -1.94
CA HIS A 309 -6.60 -8.61 -3.18
C HIS A 309 -6.73 -9.54 -4.40
N TYR A 310 -6.29 -10.79 -4.29
CA TYR A 310 -6.43 -11.80 -5.35
C TYR A 310 -7.89 -12.03 -5.72
N ALA A 311 -8.79 -12.14 -4.75
CA ALA A 311 -10.22 -12.30 -4.97
C ALA A 311 -10.83 -11.10 -5.72
N PHE A 312 -10.43 -9.88 -5.34
CA PHE A 312 -10.87 -8.67 -6.03
C PHE A 312 -10.37 -8.62 -7.48
N MET A 313 -9.09 -8.89 -7.71
CA MET A 313 -8.54 -8.93 -9.07
C MET A 313 -9.21 -10.00 -9.92
N LYS A 314 -9.49 -11.18 -9.35
CA LYS A 314 -10.25 -12.24 -10.02
C LYS A 314 -11.67 -11.78 -10.38
N TYR A 315 -12.34 -11.03 -9.49
CA TYR A 315 -13.64 -10.42 -9.79
C TYR A 315 -13.53 -9.43 -10.95
N LEU A 316 -12.54 -8.54 -10.94
CA LEU A 316 -12.35 -7.57 -12.01
C LEU A 316 -12.15 -8.25 -13.38
N ILE A 317 -11.30 -9.26 -13.44
CA ILE A 317 -11.00 -10.01 -14.68
C ILE A 317 -12.27 -10.69 -15.20
N LYS A 318 -13.11 -11.23 -14.32
CA LYS A 318 -14.30 -12.01 -14.72
C LYS A 318 -15.49 -11.13 -15.12
N PHE A 319 -15.71 -10.00 -14.46
CA PHE A 319 -16.97 -9.24 -14.55
C PHE A 319 -16.84 -7.81 -15.06
N ILE A 320 -15.63 -7.23 -15.05
CA ILE A 320 -15.45 -5.85 -15.48
C ILE A 320 -14.88 -5.82 -16.90
N PRO A 321 -15.49 -5.07 -17.82
CA PRO A 321 -14.95 -4.87 -19.16
C PRO A 321 -13.52 -4.31 -19.10
N SER A 322 -12.64 -4.79 -19.97
CA SER A 322 -11.21 -4.38 -19.99
C SER A 322 -11.02 -2.87 -20.10
N SER A 323 -11.89 -2.19 -20.85
CA SER A 323 -11.91 -0.72 -20.98
C SER A 323 -12.19 0.04 -19.66
N GLN A 324 -12.77 -0.64 -18.66
CA GLN A 324 -13.12 -0.06 -17.36
C GLN A 324 -12.23 -0.58 -16.22
N GLY A 325 -11.36 -1.54 -16.48
CA GLY A 325 -10.50 -2.18 -15.47
C GLY A 325 -9.62 -1.18 -14.70
N ALA A 326 -8.98 -0.26 -15.41
CA ALA A 326 -8.15 0.79 -14.79
C ALA A 326 -8.97 1.72 -13.86
N LYS A 327 -10.20 2.08 -14.26
CA LYS A 327 -11.10 2.90 -13.43
C LYS A 327 -11.53 2.14 -12.16
N ALA A 328 -11.83 0.84 -12.28
CA ALA A 328 -12.20 0.01 -11.14
C ALA A 328 -11.03 -0.15 -10.15
N GLN A 329 -9.80 -0.33 -10.63
CA GLN A 329 -8.61 -0.33 -9.80
C GLN A 329 -8.34 1.03 -9.14
N GLY A 330 -8.61 2.14 -9.84
CA GLY A 330 -8.54 3.49 -9.28
C GLY A 330 -9.49 3.68 -8.11
N LEU A 331 -10.74 3.24 -8.23
CA LEU A 331 -11.72 3.25 -7.13
C LEU A 331 -11.24 2.38 -5.96
N TYR A 332 -10.75 1.18 -6.22
CA TYR A 332 -10.17 0.32 -5.18
C TYR A 332 -9.00 1.01 -4.46
N SER A 333 -8.07 1.60 -5.19
CA SER A 333 -6.93 2.31 -4.60
C SER A 333 -7.35 3.50 -3.74
N ALA A 334 -8.30 4.29 -4.20
CA ALA A 334 -8.77 5.46 -3.46
C ALA A 334 -9.61 5.08 -2.24
N PHE A 335 -10.61 4.22 -2.42
CA PHE A 335 -11.55 3.91 -1.35
C PHE A 335 -11.03 2.84 -0.39
N ALA A 336 -10.44 1.75 -0.89
CA ALA A 336 -9.98 0.65 -0.05
C ALA A 336 -8.58 0.89 0.53
N LEU A 337 -7.61 1.35 -0.30
CA LEU A 337 -6.23 1.49 0.15
C LEU A 337 -5.90 2.87 0.73
N SER A 338 -6.80 3.86 0.60
CA SER A 338 -6.53 5.21 1.10
C SER A 338 -7.61 5.70 2.06
N TRP A 339 -8.82 5.99 1.61
CA TRP A 339 -9.82 6.68 2.44
C TRP A 339 -10.37 5.85 3.58
N SER A 340 -10.66 4.57 3.36
CA SER A 340 -11.09 3.70 4.46
C SER A 340 -9.96 3.51 5.48
N THR A 341 -8.73 3.30 5.01
CA THR A 341 -7.56 3.23 5.88
C THR A 341 -7.38 4.52 6.68
N ALA A 342 -7.60 5.69 6.06
CA ALA A 342 -7.55 6.98 6.74
C ALA A 342 -8.51 7.05 7.94
N ILE A 343 -9.77 6.69 7.74
CA ILE A 343 -10.78 6.68 8.82
C ILE A 343 -10.35 5.75 9.95
N PHE A 344 -9.95 4.53 9.62
CA PHE A 344 -9.57 3.54 10.62
C PHE A 344 -8.19 3.74 11.22
N THR A 345 -7.34 4.58 10.62
CA THR A 345 -6.11 5.07 11.26
C THR A 345 -6.45 5.97 12.47
N VAL A 346 -7.36 6.93 12.32
CA VAL A 346 -7.79 7.77 13.45
C VAL A 346 -8.46 6.93 14.54
N PHE A 347 -9.38 6.06 14.14
CA PHE A 347 -10.06 5.16 15.07
C PHE A 347 -9.07 4.26 15.83
N GLY A 348 -8.11 3.65 15.12
CA GLY A 348 -7.06 2.84 15.71
C GLY A 348 -6.14 3.62 16.63
N GLY A 349 -5.85 4.90 16.33
CA GLY A 349 -5.04 5.78 17.16
C GLY A 349 -5.69 6.04 18.52
N TYR A 350 -6.98 6.36 18.53
CA TYR A 350 -7.73 6.49 19.79
C TYR A 350 -7.69 5.21 20.63
N LEU A 351 -7.88 4.07 20.01
CA LEU A 351 -7.82 2.79 20.70
C LEU A 351 -6.41 2.45 21.20
N TYR A 352 -5.37 2.87 20.46
CA TYR A 352 -3.99 2.68 20.84
C TYR A 352 -3.65 3.43 22.15
N GLU A 353 -4.17 4.63 22.35
CA GLU A 353 -3.96 5.41 23.57
C GLU A 353 -4.67 4.80 24.80
N ILE A 354 -5.77 4.05 24.60
CA ILE A 354 -6.42 3.27 25.67
C ILE A 354 -5.55 2.06 26.05
N GLY A 355 -4.94 1.44 25.06
CA GLY A 355 -3.97 0.35 25.19
C GLY A 355 -3.58 -0.17 23.80
N PRO A 356 -2.27 -0.38 23.56
CA PRO A 356 -1.75 -0.67 22.22
C PRO A 356 -2.43 -1.83 21.49
N GLN A 357 -2.79 -2.91 22.21
CA GLN A 357 -3.45 -4.07 21.65
C GLN A 357 -4.90 -3.80 21.20
N TYR A 358 -5.57 -2.80 21.79
CA TYR A 358 -6.95 -2.45 21.42
C TYR A 358 -7.05 -1.88 20.00
N ALA A 359 -5.99 -1.23 19.51
CA ALA A 359 -5.94 -0.76 18.15
C ALA A 359 -6.13 -1.90 17.12
N PHE A 360 -5.64 -3.10 17.42
CA PHE A 360 -5.80 -4.27 16.56
C PHE A 360 -7.17 -4.92 16.75
N LEU A 361 -7.66 -5.06 18.00
CA LEU A 361 -9.00 -5.55 18.25
C LEU A 361 -10.06 -4.70 17.57
N GLY A 362 -9.90 -3.37 17.58
CA GLY A 362 -10.80 -2.43 16.91
C GLY A 362 -10.99 -2.71 15.44
N MET A 363 -9.99 -3.30 14.75
CA MET A 363 -10.08 -3.65 13.33
C MET A 363 -11.08 -4.78 13.05
N VAL A 364 -11.49 -5.53 14.09
CA VAL A 364 -12.51 -6.58 13.98
C VAL A 364 -13.88 -5.98 13.60
N VAL A 365 -14.13 -4.71 13.93
CA VAL A 365 -15.31 -3.95 13.48
C VAL A 365 -15.45 -3.90 11.95
N CYS A 366 -14.33 -3.98 11.23
CA CYS A 366 -14.33 -4.06 9.77
C CYS A 366 -14.47 -5.50 9.28
N THR A 367 -13.76 -6.44 9.91
CA THR A 367 -13.63 -7.79 9.38
C THR A 367 -14.89 -8.63 9.54
N ILE A 368 -15.67 -8.44 10.63
CA ILE A 368 -16.95 -9.13 10.83
C ILE A 368 -17.98 -8.72 9.77
N PRO A 369 -18.29 -7.42 9.54
CA PRO A 369 -19.21 -7.03 8.47
C PRO A 369 -18.69 -7.47 7.08
N SER A 370 -17.37 -7.38 6.84
CA SER A 370 -16.79 -7.90 5.61
C SER A 370 -17.09 -9.39 5.41
N MET A 371 -16.95 -10.21 6.45
CA MET A 371 -17.26 -11.64 6.42
C MET A 371 -18.74 -11.90 6.11
N LEU A 372 -19.65 -11.20 6.79
CA LEU A 372 -21.09 -11.35 6.56
C LEU A 372 -21.48 -10.98 5.14
N LEU A 373 -20.96 -9.87 4.60
CA LEU A 373 -21.19 -9.45 3.24
C LEU A 373 -20.57 -10.43 2.23
N ALA A 374 -19.39 -11.00 2.51
CA ALA A 374 -18.76 -11.99 1.66
C ALA A 374 -19.54 -13.31 1.61
N LEU A 375 -20.08 -13.77 2.74
CA LEU A 375 -20.97 -14.93 2.80
C LEU A 375 -22.29 -14.68 2.03
N TYR A 376 -22.86 -13.49 2.17
CA TYR A 376 -24.04 -13.10 1.38
C TYR A 376 -23.72 -13.08 -0.11
N TYR A 377 -22.61 -12.48 -0.53
CA TYR A 377 -22.17 -12.46 -1.93
C TYR A 377 -21.92 -13.88 -2.47
N ARG A 378 -21.29 -14.76 -1.68
CA ARG A 378 -21.07 -16.16 -2.05
C ARG A 378 -22.39 -16.88 -2.37
N LYS A 379 -23.44 -16.66 -1.57
CA LYS A 379 -24.78 -17.23 -1.82
C LYS A 379 -25.37 -16.73 -3.13
N GLN A 380 -25.22 -15.43 -3.43
CA GLN A 380 -25.69 -14.84 -4.68
C GLN A 380 -24.92 -15.35 -5.89
N GLU A 381 -23.58 -15.55 -5.76
CA GLU A 381 -22.73 -16.08 -6.81
C GLU A 381 -23.13 -17.52 -7.19
N GLN A 382 -23.51 -18.36 -6.23
CA GLN A 382 -23.97 -19.73 -6.45
C GLN A 382 -25.33 -19.81 -7.15
N GLN A 383 -26.22 -18.83 -6.96
CA GLN A 383 -27.53 -18.77 -7.61
C GLN A 383 -27.47 -18.29 -9.07
N THR A 384 -26.34 -17.79 -9.50
CA THR A 384 -26.16 -17.20 -10.84
C THR A 384 -25.40 -18.14 -11.79
N ILE A 385 -24.89 -19.27 -11.27
CA ILE A 385 -24.27 -20.39 -12.00
C ILE A 385 -25.33 -21.46 -12.25
#